data_e3cac0fd6e3c1848e6314308cacda2fa
#
_entry.id   e3cac0fd6e3c1848e6314308cacda2fa
#
_cell.length_a   1.000
_cell.length_b   1.000
_cell.length_c   1.000
_cell.angle_alpha   90.00
_cell.angle_beta   90.00
_cell.angle_gamma   90.00
#
_symmetry.space_group_name_H-M   'P 1'
#
loop_
_entity.id
_entity.type
_entity.pdbx_description
1 polymer ?
#
loop_
_entity_poly.entity_id
_entity_poly.type
_entity_poly.pdbx_seq_one_letter_code
_entity_poly.pdbx_strand_id
1 'polypeptide(L)'
;MTFKSRDLSRRALLVAAIVLPTACSHTPPPAAATALPPIVFVHGNGDTAALWVSTIWRFESNRWPRNRLHAIDLPYPLARDDDAVEQPGRTSTTEHMQFLAAEVEKVLRNTGATQVVLVGNSRGGNAIRNYVANGSGAAKVSHAVLGGTPNHGVWADANVLPRN
;
A
#
# COMPACT_ATOMS: atom_id res chain seq x y z
N MET A 1 -49.69 86.66 36.34
CA MET A 1 -48.34 86.14 36.17
C MET A 1 -48.42 84.80 35.52
N THR A 2 -48.14 84.74 34.24
CA THR A 2 -48.30 83.57 33.40
C THR A 2 -46.95 82.89 33.21
N PHE A 3 -46.83 81.63 33.67
CA PHE A 3 -45.62 80.84 33.47
C PHE A 3 -45.74 80.04 32.18
N LYS A 4 -44.79 80.29 31.27
CA LYS A 4 -44.69 79.70 29.92
C LYS A 4 -43.97 78.38 30.03
N SER A 5 -44.61 77.21 29.74
CA SER A 5 -43.98 75.90 29.70
C SER A 5 -43.11 75.76 28.45
N ARG A 6 -41.89 75.26 28.63
CA ARG A 6 -40.94 74.97 27.57
C ARG A 6 -41.22 73.53 27.13
N ASP A 7 -41.49 73.41 25.82
CA ASP A 7 -41.58 72.15 25.11
C ASP A 7 -40.18 71.50 24.97
N LEU A 8 -40.02 70.33 25.55
CA LEU A 8 -38.87 69.51 25.39
C LEU A 8 -39.09 68.54 24.17
N SER A 9 -38.59 68.92 23.05
CA SER A 9 -38.58 68.06 21.86
C SER A 9 -37.79 66.75 22.11
N ARG A 10 -38.49 65.62 22.09
CA ARG A 10 -37.92 64.28 22.17
C ARG A 10 -37.16 64.00 20.86
N ARG A 11 -35.80 64.07 20.92
CA ARG A 11 -34.93 63.52 19.86
C ARG A 11 -34.92 62.01 20.03
N ALA A 12 -35.61 61.30 19.14
CA ALA A 12 -35.51 59.87 19.01
C ALA A 12 -34.13 59.50 18.39
N LEU A 13 -33.25 58.89 19.18
CA LEU A 13 -32.03 58.26 18.66
C LEU A 13 -32.44 56.91 18.02
N LEU A 14 -32.37 56.86 16.69
CA LEU A 14 -32.39 55.62 15.95
C LEU A 14 -31.03 54.93 16.07
N VAL A 15 -30.96 53.89 16.89
CA VAL A 15 -29.81 52.98 16.94
C VAL A 15 -29.98 51.97 15.80
N ALA A 16 -29.25 52.15 14.73
CA ALA A 16 -29.16 51.16 13.64
C ALA A 16 -28.27 50.00 14.10
N ALA A 17 -28.92 48.86 14.41
CA ALA A 17 -28.20 47.61 14.68
C ALA A 17 -27.64 47.07 13.35
N ILE A 18 -26.35 47.15 13.18
CA ILE A 18 -25.63 46.51 12.06
C ILE A 18 -25.52 45.05 12.39
N VAL A 19 -26.35 44.21 11.76
CA VAL A 19 -26.24 42.75 11.80
C VAL A 19 -25.13 42.35 10.78
N LEU A 20 -23.93 42.08 11.27
CA LEU A 20 -22.88 41.51 10.47
C LEU A 20 -23.23 40.04 10.17
N PRO A 21 -23.32 39.60 8.89
CA PRO A 21 -23.50 38.20 8.61
C PRO A 21 -22.23 37.46 9.01
N THR A 22 -22.32 36.59 10.01
CA THR A 22 -21.24 35.62 10.34
C THR A 22 -21.20 34.63 9.20
N ALA A 23 -20.33 34.85 8.21
CA ALA A 23 -20.00 33.87 7.19
C ALA A 23 -19.33 32.68 7.89
N CYS A 24 -20.09 31.62 8.14
CA CYS A 24 -19.51 30.33 8.49
C CYS A 24 -18.65 29.89 7.31
N SER A 25 -17.34 30.13 7.41
CA SER A 25 -16.37 29.53 6.49
C SER A 25 -16.42 28.02 6.69
N HIS A 26 -17.21 27.33 5.88
CA HIS A 26 -17.12 25.90 5.72
C HIS A 26 -15.77 25.62 5.03
N THR A 27 -14.72 25.45 5.84
CA THR A 27 -13.50 24.82 5.37
C THR A 27 -13.89 23.36 5.09
N PRO A 28 -13.87 22.87 3.84
CA PRO A 28 -14.12 21.47 3.57
C PRO A 28 -13.14 20.65 4.42
N PRO A 29 -13.58 19.55 5.03
CA PRO A 29 -12.67 18.68 5.78
C PRO A 29 -11.50 18.34 4.86
N PRO A 30 -10.24 18.34 5.37
CA PRO A 30 -9.10 17.95 4.56
C PRO A 30 -9.42 16.59 3.95
N ALA A 31 -9.30 16.50 2.61
CA ALA A 31 -9.48 15.23 1.91
C ALA A 31 -8.67 14.19 2.67
N ALA A 32 -9.32 13.12 3.13
CA ALA A 32 -8.66 12.08 3.90
C ALA A 32 -7.43 11.68 3.10
N ALA A 33 -6.24 11.96 3.64
CA ALA A 33 -4.99 11.64 2.98
C ALA A 33 -5.07 10.14 2.67
N THR A 34 -5.13 9.78 1.40
CA THR A 34 -5.22 8.38 0.97
C THR A 34 -4.08 7.65 1.65
N ALA A 35 -4.41 6.75 2.56
CA ALA A 35 -3.39 6.04 3.33
C ALA A 35 -2.46 5.34 2.34
N LEU A 36 -1.15 5.53 2.47
CA LEU A 36 -0.15 4.90 1.62
C LEU A 36 -0.42 3.39 1.54
N PRO A 37 -0.43 2.77 0.36
CA PRO A 37 -0.73 1.36 0.23
C PRO A 37 0.32 0.51 0.95
N PRO A 38 -0.04 -0.67 1.49
CA PRO A 38 0.94 -1.59 2.03
C PRO A 38 1.81 -2.15 0.92
N ILE A 39 3.10 -2.35 1.21
CA ILE A 39 4.08 -2.94 0.31
C ILE A 39 4.48 -4.30 0.85
N VAL A 40 4.42 -5.33 0.01
CA VAL A 40 4.95 -6.66 0.32
C VAL A 40 6.20 -6.90 -0.53
N PHE A 41 7.30 -7.19 0.16
CA PHE A 41 8.61 -7.45 -0.45
C PHE A 41 8.86 -8.95 -0.50
N VAL A 42 9.20 -9.46 -1.69
CA VAL A 42 9.35 -10.89 -1.98
C VAL A 42 10.79 -11.16 -2.43
N HIS A 43 11.55 -11.92 -1.63
CA HIS A 43 12.94 -12.24 -1.92
C HIS A 43 13.10 -13.31 -3.03
N GLY A 44 14.34 -13.51 -3.47
CA GLY A 44 14.71 -14.44 -4.52
C GLY A 44 14.96 -15.87 -4.05
N ASN A 45 15.52 -16.67 -4.95
CA ASN A 45 15.87 -18.07 -4.69
C ASN A 45 16.97 -18.16 -3.64
N GLY A 46 16.77 -18.94 -2.58
CA GLY A 46 17.75 -19.16 -1.52
C GLY A 46 18.02 -17.95 -0.62
N ASP A 47 17.21 -16.89 -0.71
CA ASP A 47 17.36 -15.64 0.04
C ASP A 47 16.35 -15.55 1.19
N THR A 48 16.29 -14.41 1.88
CA THR A 48 15.43 -14.15 3.02
C THR A 48 14.86 -12.73 2.99
N ALA A 49 13.93 -12.42 3.89
CA ALA A 49 13.41 -11.07 4.10
C ALA A 49 14.50 -10.04 4.45
N ALA A 50 15.65 -10.48 4.96
CA ALA A 50 16.78 -9.61 5.30
C ALA A 50 17.31 -8.82 4.09
N LEU A 51 17.15 -9.33 2.86
CA LEU A 51 17.45 -8.61 1.62
C LEU A 51 16.84 -7.20 1.60
N TRP A 52 15.68 -7.02 2.21
CA TRP A 52 14.88 -5.80 2.11
C TRP A 52 15.11 -4.78 3.22
N VAL A 53 15.95 -5.08 4.23
CA VAL A 53 16.14 -4.22 5.40
C VAL A 53 16.51 -2.79 5.01
N SER A 54 17.51 -2.61 4.15
CA SER A 54 17.94 -1.28 3.71
C SER A 54 16.89 -0.58 2.84
N THR A 55 16.14 -1.33 2.05
CA THR A 55 15.04 -0.81 1.24
C THR A 55 13.91 -0.31 2.14
N ILE A 56 13.53 -1.08 3.15
CA ILE A 56 12.51 -0.70 4.14
C ILE A 56 12.92 0.59 4.84
N TRP A 57 14.16 0.72 5.31
CA TRP A 57 14.64 1.95 5.94
C TRP A 57 14.54 3.17 5.02
N ARG A 58 14.79 3.00 3.72
CA ARG A 58 14.62 4.08 2.74
C ARG A 58 13.15 4.49 2.59
N PHE A 59 12.21 3.54 2.60
CA PHE A 59 10.78 3.86 2.59
C PHE A 59 10.37 4.60 3.88
N GLU A 60 10.83 4.15 5.05
CA GLU A 60 10.58 4.80 6.34
C GLU A 60 11.13 6.24 6.35
N SER A 61 12.36 6.45 5.86
CA SER A 61 12.97 7.77 5.71
C SER A 61 12.18 8.70 4.77
N ASN A 62 11.42 8.13 3.85
CA ASN A 62 10.50 8.84 2.95
C ASN A 62 9.05 8.86 3.47
N ARG A 63 8.86 8.73 4.78
CA ARG A 63 7.58 8.83 5.49
C ARG A 63 6.59 7.70 5.23
N TRP A 64 7.04 6.55 4.73
CA TRP A 64 6.19 5.36 4.63
C TRP A 64 6.05 4.74 6.02
N PRO A 65 4.83 4.51 6.53
CA PRO A 65 4.66 3.95 7.86
C PRO A 65 5.23 2.53 7.95
N ARG A 66 5.98 2.20 9.01
CA ARG A 66 6.59 0.87 9.19
C ARG A 66 5.58 -0.26 9.12
N ASN A 67 4.37 -0.06 9.66
CA ASN A 67 3.29 -1.04 9.64
C ASN A 67 2.65 -1.26 8.26
N ARG A 68 3.13 -0.56 7.23
CA ARG A 68 2.76 -0.73 5.82
C ARG A 68 3.86 -1.40 4.99
N LEU A 69 4.98 -1.82 5.60
CA LEU A 69 6.13 -2.41 4.94
C LEU A 69 6.35 -3.84 5.45
N HIS A 70 6.14 -4.83 4.58
CA HIS A 70 6.10 -6.24 4.94
C HIS A 70 7.08 -7.02 4.06
N ALA A 71 8.22 -7.43 4.60
CA ALA A 71 9.10 -8.40 3.94
C ALA A 71 8.70 -9.81 4.41
N ILE A 72 8.48 -10.70 3.45
CA ILE A 72 8.05 -12.07 3.74
C ILE A 72 9.23 -13.06 3.63
N ASP A 73 9.23 -14.08 4.46
CA ASP A 73 10.19 -15.18 4.45
C ASP A 73 9.51 -16.46 3.97
N LEU A 74 9.91 -16.94 2.81
CA LEU A 74 9.49 -18.26 2.32
C LEU A 74 10.22 -19.34 3.12
N PRO A 75 9.52 -20.25 3.81
CA PRO A 75 10.14 -21.25 4.71
C PRO A 75 11.22 -22.12 4.04
N TYR A 76 11.01 -22.46 2.76
CA TYR A 76 11.95 -23.21 1.94
C TYR A 76 12.26 -22.43 0.67
N PRO A 77 13.23 -21.49 0.71
CA PRO A 77 13.42 -20.51 -0.34
C PRO A 77 14.06 -21.05 -1.63
N LEU A 78 14.63 -22.25 -1.59
CA LEU A 78 15.22 -22.87 -2.79
C LEU A 78 14.11 -23.41 -3.72
N ALA A 79 14.28 -23.16 -5.01
CA ALA A 79 13.42 -23.75 -6.02
C ALA A 79 13.65 -25.26 -6.14
N ARG A 80 12.60 -26.02 -6.48
CA ARG A 80 12.79 -27.40 -6.96
C ARG A 80 13.55 -27.38 -8.29
N ASP A 81 14.31 -28.42 -8.54
CA ASP A 81 14.99 -28.62 -9.83
C ASP A 81 13.98 -29.05 -10.91
N ASP A 82 12.99 -29.85 -10.48
CA ASP A 82 11.79 -30.18 -11.24
C ASP A 82 10.56 -29.81 -10.37
N ASP A 83 9.74 -28.93 -10.88
CA ASP A 83 8.59 -28.39 -10.16
C ASP A 83 7.54 -29.49 -9.82
N ALA A 84 7.46 -30.53 -10.63
CA ALA A 84 6.55 -31.67 -10.46
C ALA A 84 7.02 -32.70 -9.43
N VAL A 85 8.32 -32.68 -9.08
CA VAL A 85 8.91 -33.64 -8.15
C VAL A 85 9.11 -32.99 -6.78
N GLU A 86 8.55 -33.59 -5.74
CA GLU A 86 8.75 -33.12 -4.37
C GLU A 86 10.20 -33.30 -3.95
N GLN A 87 10.80 -32.21 -3.44
CA GLN A 87 12.19 -32.19 -2.97
C GLN A 87 12.23 -31.57 -1.55
N PRO A 88 12.77 -32.28 -0.55
CA PRO A 88 12.89 -31.78 0.80
C PRO A 88 13.63 -30.41 0.86
N GLY A 89 13.08 -29.46 1.62
CA GLY A 89 13.67 -28.14 1.78
C GLY A 89 13.57 -27.22 0.56
N ARG A 90 12.75 -27.58 -0.42
CA ARG A 90 12.55 -26.81 -1.66
C ARG A 90 11.06 -26.55 -1.91
N THR A 91 10.78 -25.50 -2.64
CA THR A 91 9.42 -25.03 -2.93
C THR A 91 9.18 -25.00 -4.43
N SER A 92 8.07 -25.54 -4.88
CA SER A 92 7.60 -25.41 -6.26
C SER A 92 7.16 -23.98 -6.57
N THR A 93 6.96 -23.68 -7.84
CA THR A 93 6.43 -22.40 -8.32
C THR A 93 5.01 -22.16 -7.78
N THR A 94 4.18 -23.20 -7.73
CA THR A 94 2.81 -23.13 -7.21
C THR A 94 2.78 -22.89 -5.71
N GLU A 95 3.59 -23.60 -4.93
CA GLU A 95 3.69 -23.40 -3.48
C GLU A 95 4.17 -22.01 -3.13
N HIS A 96 5.15 -21.46 -3.87
CA HIS A 96 5.63 -20.10 -3.67
C HIS A 96 4.52 -19.08 -3.95
N MET A 97 3.77 -19.26 -5.03
CA MET A 97 2.61 -18.41 -5.33
C MET A 97 1.55 -18.49 -4.23
N GLN A 98 1.21 -19.68 -3.75
CA GLN A 98 0.22 -19.89 -2.69
C GLN A 98 0.66 -19.25 -1.37
N PHE A 99 1.92 -19.38 -1.01
CA PHE A 99 2.48 -18.72 0.15
C PHE A 99 2.38 -17.19 0.03
N LEU A 100 2.77 -16.61 -1.12
CA LEU A 100 2.61 -15.18 -1.38
C LEU A 100 1.14 -14.75 -1.27
N ALA A 101 0.21 -15.53 -1.83
CA ALA A 101 -1.21 -15.24 -1.74
C ALA A 101 -1.68 -15.16 -0.27
N ALA A 102 -1.27 -16.12 0.56
CA ALA A 102 -1.63 -16.15 1.99
C ALA A 102 -1.07 -14.94 2.75
N GLU A 103 0.18 -14.55 2.48
CA GLU A 103 0.79 -13.36 3.10
C GLU A 103 0.14 -12.06 2.63
N VAL A 104 -0.24 -11.93 1.36
CA VAL A 104 -1.01 -10.78 0.86
C VAL A 104 -2.35 -10.68 1.59
N GLU A 105 -3.09 -11.78 1.73
CA GLU A 105 -4.35 -11.78 2.48
C GLU A 105 -4.18 -11.33 3.94
N LYS A 106 -3.13 -11.78 4.59
CA LYS A 106 -2.78 -11.38 5.96
C LYS A 106 -2.50 -9.88 6.04
N VAL A 107 -1.72 -9.33 5.09
CA VAL A 107 -1.42 -7.90 5.03
C VAL A 107 -2.68 -7.08 4.80
N LEU A 108 -3.54 -7.48 3.86
CA LEU A 108 -4.80 -6.79 3.58
C LEU A 108 -5.71 -6.75 4.83
N ARG A 109 -5.87 -7.91 5.52
CA ARG A 109 -6.64 -7.95 6.77
C ARG A 109 -6.07 -7.05 7.87
N ASN A 110 -4.74 -7.07 8.05
CA ASN A 110 -4.07 -6.33 9.12
C ASN A 110 -4.05 -4.81 8.88
N THR A 111 -4.06 -4.39 7.62
CA THR A 111 -3.96 -2.98 7.26
C THR A 111 -5.28 -2.33 6.88
N GLY A 112 -6.34 -3.13 6.67
CA GLY A 112 -7.62 -2.66 6.16
C GLY A 112 -7.55 -2.16 4.70
N ALA A 113 -6.43 -2.38 4.00
CA ALA A 113 -6.29 -2.02 2.60
C ALA A 113 -7.02 -3.02 1.69
N THR A 114 -7.44 -2.56 0.52
CA THR A 114 -8.06 -3.41 -0.51
C THR A 114 -7.04 -3.92 -1.51
N GLN A 115 -5.89 -3.26 -1.62
CA GLN A 115 -4.81 -3.64 -2.54
C GLN A 115 -3.44 -3.44 -1.90
N VAL A 116 -2.45 -4.17 -2.39
CA VAL A 116 -1.04 -4.05 -2.03
C VAL A 116 -0.20 -3.63 -3.24
N VAL A 117 0.99 -3.09 -2.96
CA VAL A 117 2.10 -3.03 -3.91
C VAL A 117 2.99 -4.24 -3.66
N LEU A 118 3.41 -4.94 -4.71
CA LEU A 118 4.36 -6.04 -4.63
C LEU A 118 5.72 -5.62 -5.19
N VAL A 119 6.79 -5.92 -4.46
CA VAL A 119 8.16 -5.66 -4.89
C VAL A 119 8.92 -6.98 -4.80
N GLY A 120 9.35 -7.51 -5.94
CA GLY A 120 10.02 -8.81 -6.02
C GLY A 120 11.41 -8.74 -6.61
N ASN A 121 12.31 -9.57 -6.07
CA ASN A 121 13.64 -9.81 -6.62
C ASN A 121 13.74 -11.22 -7.19
N SER A 122 14.35 -11.35 -8.37
CA SER A 122 14.68 -12.65 -8.96
C SER A 122 13.44 -13.60 -9.02
N ARG A 123 13.53 -14.80 -8.43
CA ARG A 123 12.40 -15.75 -8.31
C ARG A 123 11.16 -15.15 -7.60
N GLY A 124 11.35 -14.19 -6.69
CA GLY A 124 10.23 -13.49 -6.06
C GLY A 124 9.37 -12.73 -7.08
N GLY A 125 9.97 -12.17 -8.12
CA GLY A 125 9.24 -11.55 -9.22
C GLY A 125 8.44 -12.57 -10.05
N ASN A 126 8.95 -13.79 -10.22
CA ASN A 126 8.19 -14.87 -10.88
C ASN A 126 6.96 -15.28 -10.05
N ALA A 127 7.10 -15.37 -8.71
CA ALA A 127 5.98 -15.64 -7.83
C ALA A 127 4.91 -14.55 -7.92
N ILE A 128 5.31 -13.28 -7.99
CA ILE A 128 4.40 -12.14 -8.18
C ILE A 128 3.64 -12.26 -9.49
N ARG A 129 4.34 -12.51 -10.59
CA ARG A 129 3.70 -12.68 -11.91
C ARG A 129 2.71 -13.86 -11.91
N ASN A 130 3.12 -14.99 -11.34
CA ASN A 130 2.26 -16.17 -11.23
C ASN A 130 1.02 -15.87 -10.37
N TYR A 131 1.18 -15.17 -9.25
CA TYR A 131 0.07 -14.76 -8.39
C TYR A 131 -0.92 -13.84 -9.11
N VAL A 132 -0.45 -12.88 -9.87
CA VAL A 132 -1.31 -11.96 -10.63
C VAL A 132 -2.01 -12.66 -11.80
N ALA A 133 -1.30 -13.55 -12.51
CA ALA A 133 -1.82 -14.20 -13.70
C ALA A 133 -2.72 -15.41 -13.41
N ASN A 134 -2.34 -16.25 -12.45
CA ASN A 134 -2.96 -17.56 -12.20
C ASN A 134 -3.57 -17.68 -10.79
N GLY A 135 -3.25 -16.76 -9.89
CA GLY A 135 -3.82 -16.68 -8.55
C GLY A 135 -4.93 -15.64 -8.45
N SER A 136 -5.24 -15.20 -7.23
CA SER A 136 -6.25 -14.15 -6.97
C SER A 136 -5.66 -12.72 -6.99
N GLY A 137 -4.46 -12.55 -7.54
CA GLY A 137 -3.68 -11.31 -7.42
C GLY A 137 -4.22 -10.14 -8.25
N ALA A 138 -4.85 -10.37 -9.37
CA ALA A 138 -5.28 -9.33 -10.31
C ALA A 138 -6.14 -8.22 -9.66
N ALA A 139 -7.03 -8.57 -8.73
CA ALA A 139 -7.88 -7.62 -8.01
C ALA A 139 -7.19 -6.99 -6.78
N LYS A 140 -6.14 -7.63 -6.26
CA LYS A 140 -5.50 -7.30 -4.98
C LYS A 140 -4.15 -6.61 -5.09
N VAL A 141 -3.61 -6.53 -6.30
CA VAL A 141 -2.31 -5.90 -6.58
C VAL A 141 -2.51 -4.64 -7.39
N SER A 142 -2.17 -3.49 -6.79
CA SER A 142 -2.25 -2.22 -7.49
C SER A 142 -1.03 -1.97 -8.39
N HIS A 143 0.15 -2.37 -7.93
CA HIS A 143 1.41 -2.19 -8.65
C HIS A 143 2.36 -3.37 -8.35
N ALA A 144 3.16 -3.74 -9.35
CA ALA A 144 4.23 -4.72 -9.18
C ALA A 144 5.55 -4.15 -9.70
N VAL A 145 6.60 -4.24 -8.88
CA VAL A 145 7.98 -3.87 -9.23
C VAL A 145 8.83 -5.12 -9.22
N LEU A 146 9.45 -5.44 -10.35
CA LEU A 146 10.21 -6.68 -10.55
C LEU A 146 11.68 -6.36 -10.80
N GLY A 147 12.54 -6.65 -9.83
CA GLY A 147 13.98 -6.44 -9.92
C GLY A 147 14.73 -7.74 -10.24
N GLY A 148 15.55 -7.76 -11.31
CA GLY A 148 16.36 -8.92 -11.65
C GLY A 148 15.58 -10.21 -11.92
N THR A 149 14.30 -10.10 -12.27
CA THR A 149 13.42 -11.25 -12.50
C THR A 149 13.68 -11.88 -13.87
N PRO A 150 13.88 -13.22 -13.95
CA PRO A 150 14.06 -13.90 -15.23
C PRO A 150 12.71 -14.03 -15.97
N ASN A 151 12.28 -12.94 -16.60
CA ASN A 151 10.96 -12.83 -17.24
C ASN A 151 10.73 -13.73 -18.44
N HIS A 152 11.80 -14.32 -18.99
CA HIS A 152 11.79 -15.23 -20.15
C HIS A 152 12.26 -16.64 -19.82
N GLY A 153 12.31 -17.00 -18.53
CA GLY A 153 12.83 -18.26 -18.05
C GLY A 153 14.31 -18.20 -17.69
N VAL A 154 14.82 -19.31 -17.18
CA VAL A 154 16.22 -19.50 -16.75
C VAL A 154 16.81 -20.63 -17.58
N TRP A 155 18.06 -20.48 -17.99
CA TRP A 155 18.85 -21.56 -18.59
C TRP A 155 19.44 -22.41 -17.45
N ALA A 156 19.14 -23.68 -17.43
CA ALA A 156 19.84 -24.67 -16.62
C ALA A 156 20.34 -25.76 -17.54
N ASP A 157 21.65 -25.96 -17.60
CA ASP A 157 22.34 -27.02 -18.35
C ASP A 157 21.85 -27.22 -19.78
N ALA A 158 21.86 -26.18 -20.59
CA ALA A 158 21.40 -26.16 -21.98
C ALA A 158 19.91 -26.50 -22.20
N ASN A 159 19.15 -26.75 -21.15
CA ASN A 159 17.71 -26.93 -21.25
C ASN A 159 17.03 -25.58 -21.02
N VAL A 160 16.24 -25.15 -21.99
CA VAL A 160 15.38 -23.96 -21.86
C VAL A 160 14.21 -24.36 -20.99
N LEU A 161 14.12 -23.78 -19.80
CA LEU A 161 12.87 -23.88 -19.05
C LEU A 161 11.75 -23.16 -19.83
N PRO A 162 10.51 -23.65 -19.77
CA PRO A 162 9.40 -23.07 -20.52
C PRO A 162 9.33 -21.55 -20.30
N ARG A 163 9.21 -20.83 -21.37
CA ARG A 163 8.95 -19.38 -21.33
C ARG A 163 7.53 -19.18 -20.80
N ASN A 164 7.39 -18.61 -19.65
CA ASN A 164 6.10 -18.24 -19.07
C ASN A 164 5.64 -16.89 -19.62
#